data_270e8f5bac1e59bb4ce74dd1c91cf39b
#
_entry.id   270e8f5bac1e59bb4ce74dd1c91cf39b
#
_cell.length_a   1.000
_cell.length_b   1.000
_cell.length_c   1.000
_cell.angle_alpha   90.00
_cell.angle_beta   90.00
_cell.angle_gamma   90.00
#
_symmetry.space_group_name_H-M   'P 1'
#
loop_
_entity.id
_entity.type
_entity.pdbx_description
1 polymer ?
#
loop_
_entity_poly.entity_id
_entity_poly.type
_entity_poly.pdbx_seq_one_letter_code
_entity_poly.pdbx_strand_id
1 'polypeptide(L)'
;LKIISLNLNGIRSATNKGLYAWLKKQDADLICMQEIKAQVTDMTAEMLNPEGYYGYFHYAEKKGYSGVGIYSKKQPDAVIEGLGNSTLGHAHGMQDIDSEGRYIEARFGNLSVVSLYLPSGSSGEERQAFKFSVMERFMPQLQALKASGRDVVICGDWNIAHKEADLKNWKGNKKNSGFLPEERAWLTTLFDQVGWVDVYRKLHPDTTDACYTWWSNRGQAWAKNVGWRIDYQIATPEFAQKAVATSVYKDERFSDHAPLIIEYAK
;
A
#
# COMPACT_ATOMS: atom_id res chain seq x y z
N LEU A 1 -0.09 -18.05 4.31
CA LEU A 1 0.60 -16.77 4.49
C LEU A 1 -0.45 -15.66 4.57
N LYS A 2 -0.50 -14.95 5.69
CA LYS A 2 -1.44 -13.86 5.91
C LYS A 2 -0.70 -12.53 5.84
N ILE A 3 -1.14 -11.66 4.93
CA ILE A 3 -0.54 -10.34 4.72
C ILE A 3 -1.60 -9.26 4.97
N ILE A 4 -1.25 -8.28 5.82
CA ILE A 4 -2.07 -7.10 6.08
C ILE A 4 -1.40 -5.89 5.45
N SER A 5 -2.17 -5.06 4.76
CA SER A 5 -1.73 -3.72 4.34
C SER A 5 -2.57 -2.67 5.05
N LEU A 6 -1.91 -1.65 5.62
CA LEU A 6 -2.59 -0.59 6.35
C LEU A 6 -1.83 0.73 6.24
N ASN A 7 -2.48 1.74 5.70
CA ASN A 7 -2.02 3.12 5.84
C ASN A 7 -2.36 3.58 7.26
N LEU A 8 -1.34 3.93 8.06
CA LEU A 8 -1.49 4.24 9.49
C LEU A 8 -1.97 5.67 9.76
N ASN A 9 -1.81 6.56 8.79
CA ASN A 9 -2.02 8.01 9.03
C ASN A 9 -1.34 8.47 10.32
N GLY A 10 -0.10 8.03 10.51
CA GLY A 10 0.72 8.26 11.70
C GLY A 10 0.79 7.06 12.64
N ILE A 11 1.99 6.50 12.81
CA ILE A 11 2.20 5.33 13.68
C ILE A 11 1.92 5.65 15.14
N ARG A 12 2.24 6.87 15.60
CA ARG A 12 1.97 7.30 16.98
C ARG A 12 0.47 7.35 17.26
N SER A 13 -0.31 7.90 16.35
CA SER A 13 -1.77 7.94 16.45
C SER A 13 -2.37 6.53 16.42
N ALA A 14 -1.93 5.69 15.50
CA ALA A 14 -2.42 4.31 15.39
C ALA A 14 -2.09 3.49 16.64
N THR A 15 -0.90 3.68 17.22
CA THR A 15 -0.49 3.05 18.49
C THR A 15 -1.47 3.40 19.61
N ASN A 16 -1.81 4.68 19.73
CA ASN A 16 -2.75 5.14 20.77
C ASN A 16 -4.18 4.62 20.57
N LYS A 17 -4.51 4.15 19.38
CA LYS A 17 -5.81 3.57 19.05
C LYS A 17 -5.84 2.04 19.18
N GLY A 18 -4.80 1.43 19.74
CA GLY A 18 -4.77 0.00 20.02
C GLY A 18 -4.26 -0.89 18.90
N LEU A 19 -3.47 -0.37 17.98
CA LEU A 19 -2.94 -1.11 16.83
C LEU A 19 -2.27 -2.42 17.23
N TYR A 20 -1.35 -2.41 18.22
CA TYR A 20 -0.54 -3.58 18.53
C TYR A 20 -1.32 -4.71 19.19
N ALA A 21 -2.31 -4.38 20.03
CA ALA A 21 -3.21 -5.38 20.60
C ALA A 21 -4.00 -6.09 19.49
N TRP A 22 -4.44 -5.34 18.48
CA TRP A 22 -5.15 -5.90 17.33
C TRP A 22 -4.22 -6.74 16.45
N LEU A 23 -3.00 -6.26 16.16
CA LEU A 23 -2.01 -7.01 15.37
C LEU A 23 -1.67 -8.36 16.01
N LYS A 24 -1.55 -8.39 17.33
CA LYS A 24 -1.30 -9.63 18.05
C LYS A 24 -2.42 -10.65 17.84
N LYS A 25 -3.68 -10.21 17.86
CA LYS A 25 -4.85 -11.08 17.60
C LYS A 25 -4.90 -11.57 16.17
N GLN A 26 -4.45 -10.76 15.21
CA GLN A 26 -4.44 -11.12 13.79
C GLN A 26 -3.45 -12.23 13.48
N ASP A 27 -2.34 -12.26 14.19
CA ASP A 27 -1.27 -13.24 13.98
C ASP A 27 -0.83 -13.33 12.50
N ALA A 28 -0.76 -12.17 11.83
CA ALA A 28 -0.37 -12.11 10.44
C ALA A 28 1.13 -12.38 10.27
N ASP A 29 1.53 -12.94 9.13
CA ASP A 29 2.93 -13.19 8.82
C ASP A 29 3.67 -11.91 8.46
N LEU A 30 2.99 -11.00 7.76
CA LEU A 30 3.54 -9.74 7.28
C LEU A 30 2.50 -8.62 7.43
N ILE A 31 2.97 -7.45 7.84
CA ILE A 31 2.17 -6.23 7.89
C ILE A 31 2.93 -5.15 7.12
N CYS A 32 2.33 -4.66 6.02
CA CYS A 32 2.86 -3.58 5.21
C CYS A 32 2.16 -2.29 5.62
N MET A 33 2.95 -1.28 6.02
CA MET A 33 2.43 -0.04 6.57
C MET A 33 2.84 1.15 5.71
N GLN A 34 1.95 2.13 5.63
CA GLN A 34 2.17 3.38 4.92
C GLN A 34 1.86 4.56 5.84
N GLU A 35 2.32 5.73 5.48
CA GLU A 35 2.17 6.96 6.27
C GLU A 35 2.57 6.78 7.73
N ILE A 36 3.83 6.41 7.94
CA ILE A 36 4.42 6.28 9.29
C ILE A 36 4.40 7.63 10.01
N LYS A 37 4.67 8.73 9.31
CA LYS A 37 4.68 10.11 9.82
C LYS A 37 5.57 10.27 11.06
N ALA A 38 6.70 9.61 11.06
CA ALA A 38 7.68 9.62 12.15
C ALA A 38 9.06 9.34 11.58
N GLN A 39 10.08 9.80 12.29
CA GLN A 39 11.48 9.46 12.03
C GLN A 39 11.94 8.43 13.07
N VAL A 40 13.13 7.85 12.85
CA VAL A 40 13.65 6.80 13.75
C VAL A 40 13.69 7.26 15.21
N THR A 41 13.99 8.52 15.47
CA THR A 41 14.07 9.10 16.82
C THR A 41 12.69 9.22 17.51
N ASP A 42 11.61 9.17 16.73
CA ASP A 42 10.23 9.21 17.26
C ASP A 42 9.70 7.82 17.62
N MET A 43 10.43 6.77 17.25
CA MET A 43 9.95 5.39 17.35
C MET A 43 10.26 4.80 18.72
N THR A 44 9.23 4.22 19.36
CA THR A 44 9.42 3.40 20.56
C THR A 44 9.96 2.02 20.20
N ALA A 45 10.45 1.27 21.19
CA ALA A 45 10.91 -0.09 20.98
C ALA A 45 9.79 -0.99 20.40
N GLU A 46 8.56 -0.81 20.87
CA GLU A 46 7.39 -1.55 20.36
C GLU A 46 7.10 -1.20 18.89
N MET A 47 7.21 0.07 18.51
CA MET A 47 7.01 0.50 17.12
C MET A 47 8.08 -0.07 16.19
N LEU A 48 9.34 -0.15 16.65
CA LEU A 48 10.43 -0.68 15.84
C LEU A 48 10.32 -2.19 15.65
N ASN A 49 10.06 -2.93 16.72
CA ASN A 49 9.96 -4.39 16.70
C ASN A 49 8.88 -4.84 17.69
N PRO A 50 7.62 -4.92 17.26
CA PRO A 50 6.57 -5.47 18.12
C PRO A 50 6.87 -6.92 18.50
N GLU A 51 6.34 -7.38 19.61
CA GLU A 51 6.54 -8.76 20.06
C GLU A 51 6.25 -9.76 18.95
N GLY A 52 7.25 -10.57 18.60
CA GLY A 52 7.14 -11.60 17.56
C GLY A 52 7.41 -11.12 16.13
N TYR A 53 7.79 -9.85 15.96
CA TYR A 53 8.04 -9.26 14.64
C TYR A 53 9.38 -8.56 14.56
N TYR A 54 9.99 -8.64 13.38
CA TYR A 54 11.08 -7.78 12.95
C TYR A 54 10.50 -6.61 12.17
N GLY A 55 10.93 -5.39 12.48
CA GLY A 55 10.47 -4.16 11.82
C GLY A 55 11.52 -3.57 10.90
N TYR A 56 11.10 -3.13 9.71
CA TYR A 56 11.94 -2.49 8.71
C TYR A 56 11.21 -1.27 8.18
N PHE A 57 11.92 -0.13 8.09
CA PHE A 57 11.29 1.15 7.75
C PHE A 57 12.13 1.91 6.73
N HIS A 58 11.45 2.67 5.89
CA HIS A 58 12.04 3.68 5.03
C HIS A 58 11.34 4.99 5.33
N TYR A 59 12.03 5.87 6.06
CA TYR A 59 11.48 7.14 6.53
C TYR A 59 11.62 8.22 5.49
N ALA A 60 10.68 9.19 5.49
CA ALA A 60 10.86 10.43 4.75
C ALA A 60 11.92 11.31 5.45
N GLU A 61 12.61 12.13 4.68
CA GLU A 61 13.52 13.15 5.22
C GLU A 61 12.76 14.24 5.97
N LYS A 62 11.57 14.59 5.47
CA LYS A 62 10.71 15.59 6.10
C LYS A 62 10.07 15.03 7.36
N LYS A 63 10.20 15.75 8.49
CA LYS A 63 9.63 15.35 9.77
C LYS A 63 8.11 15.19 9.70
N GLY A 64 7.61 14.11 10.33
CA GLY A 64 6.17 13.88 10.48
C GLY A 64 5.43 13.64 9.17
N TYR A 65 6.12 13.17 8.13
CA TYR A 65 5.59 13.04 6.79
C TYR A 65 5.87 11.68 6.18
N SER A 66 4.89 11.11 5.47
CA SER A 66 5.05 9.89 4.65
C SER A 66 5.72 8.73 5.40
N GLY A 67 6.60 7.97 4.73
CA GLY A 67 7.28 6.82 5.30
C GLY A 67 6.51 5.53 5.15
N VAL A 68 7.23 4.43 4.91
CA VAL A 68 6.67 3.08 4.79
C VAL A 68 7.41 2.11 5.69
N GLY A 69 6.77 0.99 6.01
CA GLY A 69 7.39 -0.02 6.85
C GLY A 69 6.81 -1.40 6.63
N ILE A 70 7.53 -2.40 7.10
CA ILE A 70 7.11 -3.80 7.07
C ILE A 70 7.42 -4.42 8.43
N TYR A 71 6.43 -5.10 9.02
CA TYR A 71 6.65 -6.06 10.10
C TYR A 71 6.60 -7.47 9.53
N SER A 72 7.55 -8.31 9.92
CA SER A 72 7.61 -9.72 9.50
C SER A 72 7.92 -10.62 10.68
N LYS A 73 7.23 -11.77 10.75
CA LYS A 73 7.55 -12.83 11.73
C LYS A 73 8.91 -13.46 11.46
N LYS A 74 9.31 -13.52 10.18
CA LYS A 74 10.60 -14.07 9.76
C LYS A 74 11.54 -12.94 9.37
N GLN A 75 12.81 -13.14 9.64
CA GLN A 75 13.84 -12.23 9.15
C GLN A 75 13.98 -12.43 7.62
N PRO A 76 13.86 -11.35 6.83
CA PRO A 76 14.06 -11.45 5.38
C PRO A 76 15.51 -11.70 5.01
N ASP A 77 15.73 -12.26 3.82
CA ASP A 77 17.07 -12.45 3.25
C ASP A 77 17.71 -11.14 2.86
N ALA A 78 16.88 -10.17 2.43
CA ALA A 78 17.31 -8.83 2.04
C ALA A 78 16.18 -7.84 2.22
N VAL A 79 16.52 -6.58 2.49
CA VAL A 79 15.60 -5.45 2.54
C VAL A 79 16.13 -4.36 1.61
N ILE A 80 15.26 -3.84 0.74
CA ILE A 80 15.60 -2.78 -0.21
C ILE A 80 14.76 -1.56 0.13
N GLU A 81 15.42 -0.46 0.52
CA GLU A 81 14.80 0.81 0.85
C GLU A 81 14.89 1.74 -0.38
N GLY A 82 13.73 2.16 -0.86
CA GLY A 82 13.62 3.08 -1.97
C GLY A 82 13.72 2.43 -3.35
N LEU A 83 13.26 3.16 -4.35
CA LEU A 83 13.29 2.74 -5.74
C LEU A 83 14.71 2.84 -6.33
N GLY A 84 15.52 3.78 -5.85
CA GLY A 84 16.88 4.00 -6.30
C GLY A 84 17.85 2.88 -5.95
N ASN A 85 17.52 2.03 -5.01
CA ASN A 85 18.31 0.88 -4.60
C ASN A 85 17.87 -0.43 -5.27
N SER A 86 16.90 -0.35 -6.18
CA SER A 86 16.45 -1.53 -6.93
C SER A 86 17.57 -2.11 -7.78
N THR A 87 17.72 -3.43 -7.76
CA THR A 87 18.68 -4.17 -8.58
C THR A 87 18.20 -4.36 -10.03
N LEU A 88 17.07 -3.78 -10.40
CA LEU A 88 16.36 -4.06 -11.66
C LEU A 88 16.51 -2.96 -12.71
N GLY A 89 17.65 -2.27 -12.79
CA GLY A 89 18.06 -1.55 -13.97
C GLY A 89 17.36 -0.20 -14.31
N HIS A 90 16.39 0.26 -13.54
CA HIS A 90 15.67 1.52 -13.79
C HIS A 90 15.70 2.46 -12.59
N ALA A 91 16.80 2.42 -11.84
CA ALA A 91 16.90 3.04 -10.53
C ALA A 91 17.39 4.50 -10.55
N HIS A 92 17.69 5.06 -11.73
CA HIS A 92 18.27 6.40 -11.82
C HIS A 92 17.21 7.49 -11.65
N GLY A 93 17.57 8.59 -10.97
CA GLY A 93 16.72 9.76 -10.83
C GLY A 93 15.54 9.56 -9.89
N MET A 94 15.69 8.75 -8.84
CA MET A 94 14.62 8.44 -7.89
C MET A 94 14.75 9.18 -6.55
N GLN A 95 15.73 10.07 -6.40
CA GLN A 95 16.03 10.73 -5.12
C GLN A 95 14.86 11.55 -4.57
N ASP A 96 14.10 12.21 -5.41
CA ASP A 96 12.93 13.00 -5.03
C ASP A 96 11.79 12.12 -4.49
N ILE A 97 11.65 10.91 -5.01
CA ILE A 97 10.68 9.92 -4.52
C ILE A 97 11.18 9.30 -3.22
N ASP A 98 12.43 8.86 -3.22
CA ASP A 98 13.03 8.14 -2.08
C ASP A 98 13.19 9.03 -0.85
N SER A 99 13.41 10.34 -1.04
CA SER A 99 13.42 11.31 0.06
C SER A 99 12.08 11.40 0.80
N GLU A 100 11.01 10.94 0.18
CA GLU A 100 9.67 10.92 0.77
C GLU A 100 9.32 9.56 1.42
N GLY A 101 10.22 8.56 1.38
CA GLY A 101 9.99 7.27 2.06
C GLY A 101 8.74 6.56 1.55
N ARG A 102 8.73 6.09 0.28
CA ARG A 102 7.52 5.60 -0.38
C ARG A 102 7.54 4.13 -0.77
N TYR A 103 8.70 3.48 -0.67
CA TYR A 103 8.87 2.11 -1.15
C TYR A 103 9.86 1.36 -0.27
N ILE A 104 9.47 0.17 0.19
CA ILE A 104 10.37 -0.77 0.87
C ILE A 104 10.00 -2.19 0.45
N GLU A 105 11.02 -2.99 0.15
CA GLU A 105 10.86 -4.38 -0.29
C GLU A 105 11.60 -5.32 0.64
N ALA A 106 10.91 -6.36 1.12
CA ALA A 106 11.51 -7.44 1.90
C ALA A 106 11.49 -8.73 1.06
N ARG A 107 12.62 -9.43 1.00
CA ARG A 107 12.78 -10.66 0.21
C ARG A 107 12.87 -11.88 1.09
N PHE A 108 12.13 -12.92 0.73
CA PHE A 108 12.07 -14.22 1.40
C PHE A 108 12.18 -15.31 0.33
N GLY A 109 13.38 -15.80 0.07
CA GLY A 109 13.61 -16.72 -1.05
C GLY A 109 13.18 -16.07 -2.38
N ASN A 110 12.26 -16.70 -3.11
CA ASN A 110 11.75 -16.16 -4.37
C ASN A 110 10.59 -15.14 -4.19
N LEU A 111 10.12 -14.90 -2.98
CA LEU A 111 9.03 -13.97 -2.70
C LEU A 111 9.58 -12.58 -2.35
N SER A 112 9.06 -11.55 -3.00
CA SER A 112 9.23 -10.15 -2.62
C SER A 112 7.91 -9.58 -2.11
N VAL A 113 7.93 -8.99 -0.92
CA VAL A 113 6.80 -8.28 -0.34
C VAL A 113 7.17 -6.80 -0.24
N VAL A 114 6.33 -5.96 -0.83
CA VAL A 114 6.59 -4.52 -0.91
C VAL A 114 5.52 -3.75 -0.17
N SER A 115 5.93 -2.73 0.59
CA SER A 115 5.04 -1.70 1.11
C SER A 115 5.24 -0.43 0.30
N LEU A 116 4.17 0.07 -0.31
CA LEU A 116 4.17 1.20 -1.24
C LEU A 116 3.19 2.27 -0.77
N TYR A 117 3.62 3.53 -0.86
CA TYR A 117 2.75 4.68 -0.66
C TYR A 117 2.91 5.66 -1.83
N LEU A 118 2.02 5.56 -2.83
CA LEU A 118 1.99 6.51 -3.94
C LEU A 118 1.53 7.89 -3.45
N PRO A 119 2.08 8.97 -4.04
CA PRO A 119 1.66 10.32 -3.63
C PRO A 119 0.18 10.55 -3.86
N SER A 120 -0.43 11.34 -2.96
CA SER A 120 -1.72 11.97 -3.22
C SER A 120 -1.51 13.23 -4.05
N GLY A 121 -2.41 13.47 -5.00
CA GLY A 121 -2.42 14.72 -5.76
C GLY A 121 -3.47 15.71 -5.27
N SER A 122 -4.18 15.41 -4.17
CA SER A 122 -5.33 16.19 -3.71
C SER A 122 -4.97 17.56 -3.14
N SER A 123 -3.71 17.81 -2.77
CA SER A 123 -3.27 19.07 -2.17
C SER A 123 -2.92 20.17 -3.19
N GLY A 124 -3.04 19.90 -4.48
CA GLY A 124 -2.83 20.91 -5.51
C GLY A 124 -2.17 20.38 -6.78
N GLU A 125 -2.04 21.23 -7.79
CA GLU A 125 -1.55 20.87 -9.11
C GLU A 125 -0.10 20.37 -9.08
N GLU A 126 0.76 20.96 -8.24
CA GLU A 126 2.16 20.52 -8.12
C GLU A 126 2.27 19.08 -7.59
N ARG A 127 1.46 18.71 -6.62
CA ARG A 127 1.44 17.36 -6.08
C ARG A 127 0.82 16.37 -7.06
N GLN A 128 -0.17 16.77 -7.83
CA GLN A 128 -0.73 15.92 -8.89
C GLN A 128 0.31 15.70 -10.00
N ALA A 129 1.06 16.73 -10.39
CA ALA A 129 2.14 16.60 -11.36
C ALA A 129 3.25 15.67 -10.83
N PHE A 130 3.61 15.78 -9.55
CA PHE A 130 4.55 14.87 -8.90
C PHE A 130 4.05 13.43 -8.92
N LYS A 131 2.78 13.21 -8.60
CA LYS A 131 2.15 11.89 -8.66
C LYS A 131 2.25 11.28 -10.05
N PHE A 132 1.92 12.02 -11.09
CA PHE A 132 2.07 11.56 -12.47
C PHE A 132 3.51 11.22 -12.82
N SER A 133 4.46 12.04 -12.38
CA SER A 133 5.89 11.78 -12.58
C SER A 133 6.35 10.49 -11.90
N VAL A 134 5.89 10.24 -10.66
CA VAL A 134 6.17 9.01 -9.94
C VAL A 134 5.59 7.81 -10.69
N MET A 135 4.33 7.89 -11.10
CA MET A 135 3.66 6.82 -11.86
C MET A 135 4.42 6.49 -13.16
N GLU A 136 4.83 7.50 -13.91
CA GLU A 136 5.60 7.33 -15.14
C GLU A 136 6.94 6.63 -14.90
N ARG A 137 7.67 7.02 -13.86
CA ARG A 137 8.97 6.43 -13.52
C ARG A 137 8.86 5.07 -12.85
N PHE A 138 7.74 4.78 -12.21
CA PHE A 138 7.51 3.50 -11.53
C PHE A 138 7.13 2.38 -12.50
N MET A 139 6.44 2.67 -13.59
CA MET A 139 5.97 1.66 -14.53
C MET A 139 7.11 0.78 -15.09
N PRO A 140 8.27 1.32 -15.52
CA PRO A 140 9.39 0.47 -15.96
C PRO A 140 9.90 -0.48 -14.87
N GLN A 141 9.90 -0.05 -13.61
CA GLN A 141 10.27 -0.92 -12.49
C GLN A 141 9.25 -2.02 -12.27
N LEU A 142 7.97 -1.73 -12.38
CA LEU A 142 6.90 -2.73 -12.29
C LEU A 142 7.01 -3.75 -13.42
N GLN A 143 7.34 -3.31 -14.62
CA GLN A 143 7.60 -4.20 -15.77
C GLN A 143 8.81 -5.12 -15.49
N ALA A 144 9.90 -4.57 -14.95
CA ALA A 144 11.10 -5.33 -14.62
C ALA A 144 10.86 -6.33 -13.50
N LEU A 145 10.14 -5.95 -12.46
CA LEU A 145 9.74 -6.86 -11.36
C LEU A 145 8.91 -8.03 -11.89
N LYS A 146 7.93 -7.74 -12.76
CA LYS A 146 7.09 -8.78 -13.38
C LYS A 146 7.93 -9.75 -14.23
N ALA A 147 8.90 -9.23 -14.97
CA ALA A 147 9.77 -10.01 -15.85
C ALA A 147 10.88 -10.78 -15.09
N SER A 148 11.11 -10.47 -13.82
CA SER A 148 12.21 -11.08 -13.03
C SER A 148 12.00 -12.56 -12.70
N GLY A 149 10.79 -13.08 -12.85
CA GLY A 149 10.46 -14.45 -12.44
C GLY A 149 10.23 -14.63 -10.95
N ARG A 150 10.36 -13.56 -10.16
CA ARG A 150 10.05 -13.62 -8.73
C ARG A 150 8.54 -13.57 -8.50
N ASP A 151 8.08 -14.21 -7.44
CA ASP A 151 6.77 -13.93 -6.87
C ASP A 151 6.85 -12.59 -6.15
N VAL A 152 5.96 -11.66 -6.52
CA VAL A 152 5.95 -10.32 -5.93
C VAL A 152 4.53 -9.95 -5.54
N VAL A 153 4.37 -9.38 -4.34
CA VAL A 153 3.13 -8.72 -3.93
C VAL A 153 3.47 -7.31 -3.45
N ILE A 154 2.81 -6.32 -4.06
CA ILE A 154 2.97 -4.91 -3.73
C ILE A 154 1.72 -4.47 -2.97
N CYS A 155 1.88 -4.31 -1.68
CA CYS A 155 0.82 -3.89 -0.76
C CYS A 155 0.92 -2.40 -0.53
N GLY A 156 -0.19 -1.72 -0.49
CA GLY A 156 -0.11 -0.33 -0.11
C GLY A 156 -1.26 0.55 -0.52
N ASP A 157 -1.03 1.82 -0.27
CA ASP A 157 -1.89 2.91 -0.69
C ASP A 157 -1.42 3.41 -2.05
N TRP A 158 -2.18 3.06 -3.08
CA TRP A 158 -1.89 3.47 -4.45
C TRP A 158 -2.55 4.80 -4.81
N ASN A 159 -3.36 5.35 -3.90
CA ASN A 159 -4.05 6.64 -4.07
C ASN A 159 -4.86 6.75 -5.37
N ILE A 160 -5.36 5.63 -5.89
CA ILE A 160 -6.19 5.56 -7.09
C ILE A 160 -7.34 4.57 -6.86
N ALA A 161 -8.56 4.99 -7.11
CA ALA A 161 -9.70 4.09 -7.28
C ALA A 161 -9.76 3.71 -8.77
N HIS A 162 -9.74 2.41 -9.08
CA HIS A 162 -9.59 1.94 -10.46
C HIS A 162 -10.86 2.08 -11.28
N LYS A 163 -11.96 1.54 -10.77
CA LYS A 163 -13.24 1.46 -11.48
C LYS A 163 -14.34 2.20 -10.70
N GLU A 164 -15.48 2.36 -11.36
CA GLU A 164 -16.65 3.00 -10.73
C GLU A 164 -17.13 2.27 -9.47
N ALA A 165 -16.97 0.94 -9.41
CA ALA A 165 -17.26 0.15 -8.22
C ALA A 165 -16.34 0.45 -7.02
N ASP A 166 -15.23 1.14 -7.25
CA ASP A 166 -14.19 1.36 -6.24
C ASP A 166 -14.38 2.63 -5.42
N LEU A 167 -15.43 3.41 -5.69
CA LEU A 167 -15.78 4.55 -4.85
C LEU A 167 -17.28 4.87 -4.93
N LYS A 168 -17.83 5.37 -3.84
CA LYS A 168 -19.27 5.62 -3.72
C LYS A 168 -19.76 6.71 -4.69
N ASN A 169 -19.08 7.86 -4.71
CA ASN A 169 -19.50 9.03 -5.49
C ASN A 169 -18.69 9.18 -6.79
N TRP A 170 -18.58 8.12 -7.57
CA TRP A 170 -17.74 8.11 -8.75
C TRP A 170 -18.10 9.19 -9.77
N LYS A 171 -19.39 9.48 -9.95
CA LYS A 171 -19.86 10.51 -10.91
C LYS A 171 -19.30 11.91 -10.59
N GLY A 172 -19.31 12.27 -9.31
CA GLY A 172 -18.80 13.57 -8.84
C GLY A 172 -17.29 13.66 -8.73
N ASN A 173 -16.56 12.54 -8.88
CA ASN A 173 -15.12 12.50 -8.66
C ASN A 173 -14.28 12.28 -9.93
N LYS A 174 -14.89 12.28 -11.12
CA LYS A 174 -14.19 12.03 -12.38
C LYS A 174 -13.08 13.03 -12.71
N LYS A 175 -13.13 14.22 -12.11
CA LYS A 175 -12.12 15.29 -12.28
C LYS A 175 -11.25 15.48 -11.03
N ASN A 176 -11.38 14.60 -10.05
CA ASN A 176 -10.66 14.72 -8.78
C ASN A 176 -9.52 13.72 -8.70
N SER A 177 -8.43 14.15 -8.04
CA SER A 177 -7.26 13.28 -7.80
C SER A 177 -7.69 11.96 -7.15
N GLY A 178 -7.11 10.86 -7.63
CA GLY A 178 -7.46 9.51 -7.22
C GLY A 178 -8.48 8.83 -8.14
N PHE A 179 -9.21 9.60 -8.97
CA PHE A 179 -10.15 9.03 -9.94
C PHE A 179 -10.08 9.71 -11.31
N LEU A 180 -8.95 10.34 -11.59
CA LEU A 180 -8.72 10.95 -12.91
C LEU A 180 -8.61 9.86 -13.99
N PRO A 181 -9.05 10.16 -15.22
CA PRO A 181 -8.95 9.18 -16.32
C PRO A 181 -7.53 8.63 -16.52
N GLU A 182 -6.51 9.48 -16.40
CA GLU A 182 -5.11 9.09 -16.58
C GLU A 182 -4.63 8.14 -15.46
N GLU A 183 -5.08 8.36 -14.23
CA GLU A 183 -4.75 7.49 -13.09
C GLU A 183 -5.40 6.12 -13.25
N ARG A 184 -6.67 6.09 -13.62
CA ARG A 184 -7.41 4.85 -13.88
C ARG A 184 -6.80 4.08 -15.05
N ALA A 185 -6.44 4.77 -16.12
CA ALA A 185 -5.80 4.17 -17.31
C ALA A 185 -4.44 3.57 -16.97
N TRP A 186 -3.68 4.20 -16.08
CA TRP A 186 -2.39 3.67 -15.61
C TRP A 186 -2.55 2.32 -14.90
N LEU A 187 -3.52 2.19 -14.02
CA LEU A 187 -3.83 0.90 -13.39
C LEU A 187 -4.32 -0.13 -14.41
N THR A 188 -5.15 0.27 -15.37
CA THR A 188 -5.61 -0.62 -16.44
C THR A 188 -4.41 -1.17 -17.23
N THR A 189 -3.44 -0.32 -17.56
CA THR A 189 -2.20 -0.75 -18.23
C THR A 189 -1.43 -1.75 -17.36
N LEU A 190 -1.32 -1.48 -16.07
CA LEU A 190 -0.63 -2.36 -15.12
C LEU A 190 -1.27 -3.76 -15.09
N PHE A 191 -2.59 -3.83 -15.06
CA PHE A 191 -3.33 -5.10 -14.98
C PHE A 191 -3.43 -5.80 -16.34
N ASP A 192 -3.85 -5.09 -17.38
CA ASP A 192 -4.21 -5.70 -18.66
C ASP A 192 -3.03 -5.89 -19.61
N GLN A 193 -2.02 -5.00 -19.55
CA GLN A 193 -0.87 -5.05 -20.44
C GLN A 193 0.36 -5.65 -19.77
N VAL A 194 0.70 -5.20 -18.56
CA VAL A 194 1.87 -5.72 -17.85
C VAL A 194 1.55 -7.08 -17.19
N GLY A 195 0.31 -7.27 -16.76
CA GLY A 195 -0.17 -8.57 -16.28
C GLY A 195 -0.10 -8.75 -14.77
N TRP A 196 -0.05 -7.66 -14.00
CA TRP A 196 -0.23 -7.72 -12.54
C TRP A 196 -1.69 -7.97 -12.19
N VAL A 197 -1.94 -8.54 -11.01
CA VAL A 197 -3.27 -8.92 -10.56
C VAL A 197 -3.67 -8.12 -9.32
N ASP A 198 -4.84 -7.49 -9.40
CA ASP A 198 -5.54 -6.90 -8.25
C ASP A 198 -6.18 -8.04 -7.47
N VAL A 199 -5.54 -8.48 -6.38
CA VAL A 199 -5.90 -9.72 -5.69
C VAL A 199 -7.28 -9.62 -5.05
N TYR A 200 -7.60 -8.49 -4.41
CA TYR A 200 -8.94 -8.31 -3.85
C TYR A 200 -10.02 -8.46 -4.91
N ARG A 201 -9.85 -7.76 -6.04
CA ARG A 201 -10.85 -7.76 -7.12
C ARG A 201 -10.95 -9.12 -7.82
N LYS A 202 -9.88 -9.89 -7.86
CA LYS A 202 -9.90 -11.28 -8.34
C LYS A 202 -10.81 -12.16 -7.48
N LEU A 203 -10.75 -12.01 -6.16
CA LEU A 203 -11.57 -12.79 -5.22
C LEU A 203 -12.99 -12.26 -5.10
N HIS A 204 -13.19 -10.96 -5.27
CA HIS A 204 -14.49 -10.28 -5.18
C HIS A 204 -14.71 -9.38 -6.40
N PRO A 205 -14.99 -9.97 -7.58
CA PRO A 205 -15.04 -9.22 -8.85
C PRO A 205 -16.16 -8.17 -8.92
N ASP A 206 -17.24 -8.35 -8.16
CA ASP A 206 -18.43 -7.50 -8.26
C ASP A 206 -18.73 -6.69 -7.01
N THR A 207 -17.89 -6.77 -5.98
CA THR A 207 -18.14 -6.09 -4.70
C THR A 207 -18.08 -4.56 -4.89
N THR A 208 -19.09 -3.89 -4.36
CA THR A 208 -19.13 -2.44 -4.17
C THR A 208 -19.06 -2.15 -2.67
N ASP A 209 -19.59 -1.14 -2.17
CA ASP A 209 -19.70 -0.67 -0.76
C ASP A 209 -18.82 -1.36 0.31
N ALA A 210 -18.70 -2.68 0.30
CA ALA A 210 -17.89 -3.43 1.27
C ALA A 210 -16.39 -3.41 0.97
N CYS A 211 -15.98 -2.92 -0.21
CA CYS A 211 -14.60 -2.95 -0.66
C CYS A 211 -13.79 -1.69 -0.32
N TYR A 212 -14.44 -0.65 0.19
CA TYR A 212 -13.75 0.62 0.44
C TYR A 212 -12.73 0.49 1.56
N THR A 213 -11.60 1.17 1.39
CA THR A 213 -10.47 1.13 2.31
C THR A 213 -10.16 2.49 2.95
N TRP A 214 -10.73 3.56 2.43
CA TRP A 214 -10.51 4.92 2.92
C TRP A 214 -11.78 5.75 2.90
N TRP A 215 -11.94 6.60 3.90
CA TRP A 215 -13.05 7.54 4.05
C TRP A 215 -12.52 8.90 4.47
N SER A 216 -13.02 9.95 3.83
CA SER A 216 -12.72 11.33 4.24
C SER A 216 -13.19 11.56 5.69
N ASN A 217 -12.50 12.46 6.39
CA ASN A 217 -12.91 12.92 7.73
C ASN A 217 -14.06 13.93 7.65
N ARG A 218 -14.53 14.28 6.45
CA ARG A 218 -15.59 15.27 6.21
C ARG A 218 -16.91 14.57 5.91
N GLY A 219 -18.02 15.29 6.15
CA GLY A 219 -19.36 14.90 5.70
C GLY A 219 -19.86 13.56 6.25
N GLN A 220 -19.33 13.11 7.39
CA GLN A 220 -19.69 11.82 7.98
C GLN A 220 -19.48 10.65 7.02
N ALA A 221 -18.42 10.71 6.21
CA ALA A 221 -18.15 9.73 5.16
C ALA A 221 -18.05 8.28 5.71
N TRP A 222 -17.43 8.09 6.85
CA TRP A 222 -17.35 6.79 7.51
C TRP A 222 -18.74 6.26 7.89
N ALA A 223 -19.53 7.04 8.59
CA ALA A 223 -20.85 6.64 9.07
C ALA A 223 -21.81 6.31 7.91
N LYS A 224 -21.69 7.05 6.80
CA LYS A 224 -22.49 6.87 5.58
C LYS A 224 -21.87 5.90 4.59
N ASN A 225 -20.69 5.37 4.87
CA ASN A 225 -19.90 4.54 3.96
C ASN A 225 -19.67 5.19 2.59
N VAL A 226 -19.36 6.47 2.58
CA VAL A 226 -18.94 7.19 1.37
C VAL A 226 -17.42 7.05 1.24
N GLY A 227 -17.00 5.91 0.76
CA GLY A 227 -15.60 5.50 0.76
C GLY A 227 -15.00 5.33 -0.62
N TRP A 228 -13.70 5.06 -0.62
CA TRP A 228 -12.87 4.80 -1.78
C TRP A 228 -12.03 3.55 -1.54
N ARG A 229 -11.88 2.73 -2.55
CA ARG A 229 -10.91 1.63 -2.54
C ARG A 229 -9.63 2.12 -3.20
N ILE A 230 -8.65 2.47 -2.38
CA ILE A 230 -7.35 3.00 -2.82
C ILE A 230 -6.16 2.20 -2.28
N ASP A 231 -6.41 1.25 -1.38
CA ASP A 231 -5.42 0.33 -0.85
C ASP A 231 -5.56 -1.03 -1.54
N TYR A 232 -4.44 -1.60 -1.97
CA TYR A 232 -4.40 -2.81 -2.77
C TYR A 232 -3.30 -3.76 -2.29
N GLN A 233 -3.48 -5.02 -2.59
CA GLN A 233 -2.39 -5.97 -2.73
C GLN A 233 -2.36 -6.39 -4.20
N ILE A 234 -1.34 -5.97 -4.92
CA ILE A 234 -1.18 -6.20 -6.35
C ILE A 234 -0.03 -7.19 -6.52
N ALA A 235 -0.30 -8.33 -7.15
CA ALA A 235 0.63 -9.44 -7.17
C ALA A 235 0.90 -9.97 -8.59
N THR A 236 2.04 -10.65 -8.73
CA THR A 236 2.32 -11.45 -9.92
C THR A 236 1.29 -12.59 -10.02
N PRO A 237 0.96 -13.05 -11.24
CA PRO A 237 -0.12 -14.01 -11.44
C PRO A 237 0.01 -15.31 -10.64
N GLU A 238 1.20 -15.88 -10.57
CA GLU A 238 1.45 -17.14 -9.85
C GLU A 238 1.20 -16.97 -8.34
N PHE A 239 1.65 -15.85 -7.78
CA PHE A 239 1.38 -15.56 -6.37
C PHE A 239 -0.09 -15.25 -6.12
N ALA A 240 -0.72 -14.49 -7.01
CA ALA A 240 -2.13 -14.16 -6.90
C ALA A 240 -3.04 -15.40 -6.90
N GLN A 241 -2.66 -16.46 -7.61
CA GLN A 241 -3.40 -17.73 -7.62
C GLN A 241 -3.46 -18.39 -6.25
N LYS A 242 -2.51 -18.10 -5.37
CA LYS A 242 -2.48 -18.63 -4.00
C LYS A 242 -3.48 -17.95 -3.07
N ALA A 243 -4.04 -16.81 -3.45
CA ALA A 243 -4.97 -16.08 -2.62
C ALA A 243 -6.27 -16.88 -2.41
N VAL A 244 -6.66 -17.08 -1.15
CA VAL A 244 -7.82 -17.91 -0.78
C VAL A 244 -8.89 -17.12 -0.04
N ALA A 245 -8.55 -16.01 0.61
CA ALA A 245 -9.49 -15.18 1.34
C ALA A 245 -9.00 -13.74 1.42
N THR A 246 -9.94 -12.80 1.41
CA THR A 246 -9.65 -11.38 1.61
C THR A 246 -10.78 -10.70 2.37
N SER A 247 -10.43 -9.71 3.15
CA SER A 247 -11.39 -8.85 3.86
C SER A 247 -10.81 -7.45 4.09
N VAL A 248 -11.71 -6.49 4.26
CA VAL A 248 -11.40 -5.15 4.76
C VAL A 248 -11.93 -5.08 6.19
N TYR A 249 -11.05 -4.84 7.16
CA TYR A 249 -11.40 -4.85 8.57
C TYR A 249 -11.93 -3.48 9.01
N LYS A 250 -13.17 -3.43 9.52
CA LYS A 250 -13.84 -2.17 9.87
C LYS A 250 -14.40 -2.14 11.30
N ASP A 251 -14.16 -3.16 12.11
CA ASP A 251 -14.73 -3.22 13.47
C ASP A 251 -14.05 -2.26 14.44
N GLU A 252 -12.78 -1.97 14.21
CA GLU A 252 -11.99 -0.98 14.96
C GLU A 252 -11.27 -0.06 13.98
N ARG A 253 -11.05 1.20 14.36
CA ARG A 253 -10.36 2.17 13.50
C ARG A 253 -9.04 2.60 14.12
N PHE A 254 -7.95 2.37 13.38
CA PHE A 254 -6.60 2.83 13.75
C PHE A 254 -6.16 4.05 12.92
N SER A 255 -6.88 4.34 11.85
CA SER A 255 -6.55 5.30 10.81
C SER A 255 -7.82 5.69 10.07
N ASP A 256 -7.75 6.64 9.15
CA ASP A 256 -8.79 6.92 8.16
C ASP A 256 -8.80 5.87 7.02
N HIS A 257 -7.82 4.98 7.00
CA HIS A 257 -7.82 3.76 6.17
C HIS A 257 -8.18 2.54 7.02
N ALA A 258 -8.77 1.54 6.38
CA ALA A 258 -9.04 0.24 7.00
C ALA A 258 -7.99 -0.79 6.56
N PRO A 259 -7.60 -1.72 7.44
CA PRO A 259 -6.69 -2.81 7.06
C PRO A 259 -7.26 -3.68 5.94
N LEU A 260 -6.45 -3.93 4.94
CA LEU A 260 -6.73 -4.90 3.87
C LEU A 260 -5.98 -6.20 4.19
N ILE A 261 -6.73 -7.26 4.45
CA ILE A 261 -6.20 -8.56 4.87
C ILE A 261 -6.38 -9.55 3.74
N ILE A 262 -5.31 -10.24 3.33
CA ILE A 262 -5.38 -11.31 2.33
C ILE A 262 -4.60 -12.52 2.84
N GLU A 263 -5.22 -13.69 2.71
CA GLU A 263 -4.60 -14.97 3.01
C GLU A 263 -4.23 -15.68 1.72
N TYR A 264 -2.98 -16.15 1.67
CA TYR A 264 -2.42 -16.89 0.55
C TYR A 264 -2.11 -18.32 1.01
N ALA A 265 -2.44 -19.31 0.18
CA ALA A 265 -2.07 -20.71 0.42
C ALA A 265 -0.55 -20.87 0.43
N LYS A 266 -0.08 -21.91 1.11
CA LYS A 266 1.36 -22.25 1.19
C LYS A 266 1.92 -22.73 -0.14
#